data_6c5e4cf2368f50110b9bb60ed25c60cb
#
_entry.id   6c5e4cf2368f50110b9bb60ed25c60cb
#
_cell.length_a   1.000
_cell.length_b   1.000
_cell.length_c   1.000
_cell.angle_alpha   90.00
_cell.angle_beta   90.00
_cell.angle_gamma   90.00
#
_symmetry.space_group_name_H-M   'P 1'
#
loop_
_entity.id
_entity.type
_entity.pdbx_description
1 polymer ?
#
loop_
_entity_poly.entity_id
_entity_poly.type
_entity_poly.pdbx_seq_one_letter_code
_entity_poly.pdbx_strand_id
1 'polypeptide(L)'
;LVAALENTLSGNFASMGANTFNIQQYDPSVQIGKGNRNQRREVDNPIITYNEAKAFKEKFQFPTANSSISFTATSAAEVKFENKKTDPDITILGVDENFFANSGLETTKGRSFTSFDINNNTYSCVVGSDFEKGLLKDTNPIGKVISIRGAKFKVIGVLKEEGSTFGNSQDLRVFIPIQVARSLFTAPSINYALSVMVGKSSMLDQAVDQATNTMRRVRKLSPIKTNNFGISRSDSLINKILSRKKNLFACKINIAICV
;
A
#
# COMPACT_ATOMS: atom_id res chain seq x y z
N LEU A 1 1.60 17.76 -18.04
CA LEU A 1 0.71 17.74 -16.87
C LEU A 1 -0.14 16.45 -16.83
N VAL A 2 -0.79 16.04 -17.94
CA VAL A 2 -1.61 14.81 -18.01
C VAL A 2 -0.74 13.57 -17.81
N ALA A 3 0.43 13.49 -18.44
CA ALA A 3 1.37 12.37 -18.27
C ALA A 3 1.92 12.26 -16.84
N ALA A 4 2.13 13.39 -16.14
CA ALA A 4 2.57 13.39 -14.75
C ALA A 4 1.47 12.88 -13.79
N LEU A 5 0.22 13.22 -14.07
CA LEU A 5 -0.95 12.73 -13.33
C LEU A 5 -1.20 11.22 -13.58
N GLU A 6 -1.03 10.76 -14.81
CA GLU A 6 -1.13 9.35 -15.18
C GLU A 6 -0.07 8.50 -14.45
N ASN A 7 1.13 9.05 -14.32
CA ASN A 7 2.24 8.36 -13.66
C ASN A 7 2.12 8.34 -12.13
N THR A 8 1.61 9.41 -11.50
CA THR A 8 1.36 9.42 -10.06
C THR A 8 0.22 8.47 -9.70
N LEU A 9 -0.75 8.33 -10.59
CA LEU A 9 -1.86 7.38 -10.43
C LEU A 9 -1.40 5.94 -10.65
N SER A 10 -0.67 5.66 -11.71
CA SER A 10 -0.17 4.29 -11.97
C SER A 10 0.82 3.82 -10.89
N GLY A 11 1.64 4.71 -10.33
CA GLY A 11 2.55 4.37 -9.23
C GLY A 11 1.84 3.94 -7.94
N ASN A 12 0.72 4.59 -7.59
CA ASN A 12 -0.09 4.19 -6.43
C ASN A 12 -0.92 2.92 -6.68
N PHE A 13 -1.11 2.52 -7.92
CA PHE A 13 -1.91 1.36 -8.32
C PHE A 13 -1.08 0.14 -8.70
N ALA A 14 0.18 0.30 -9.05
CA ALA A 14 1.10 -0.81 -9.26
C ALA A 14 1.23 -1.69 -7.99
N SER A 15 1.01 -1.11 -6.82
CA SER A 15 1.00 -1.83 -5.54
C SER A 15 -0.35 -2.47 -5.17
N MET A 16 -1.34 -2.43 -6.05
CA MET A 16 -2.62 -3.10 -5.83
C MET A 16 -2.69 -4.36 -6.68
N GLY A 17 -2.71 -5.53 -6.05
CA GLY A 17 -2.95 -6.79 -6.72
C GLY A 17 -4.30 -6.85 -7.46
N ALA A 18 -4.45 -7.80 -8.38
CA ALA A 18 -5.71 -8.00 -9.07
C ALA A 18 -6.84 -8.36 -8.08
N ASN A 19 -8.07 -7.90 -8.34
CA ASN A 19 -9.25 -8.16 -7.51
C ASN A 19 -9.10 -7.71 -6.05
N THR A 20 -8.41 -6.58 -5.83
CA THR A 20 -8.19 -6.02 -4.49
C THR A 20 -8.93 -4.71 -4.30
N PHE A 21 -9.23 -4.41 -3.04
CA PHE A 21 -9.64 -3.08 -2.62
C PHE A 21 -8.96 -2.72 -1.30
N ASN A 22 -8.74 -1.43 -1.11
CA ASN A 22 -8.12 -0.90 0.10
C ASN A 22 -9.14 -0.08 0.89
N ILE A 23 -9.10 -0.22 2.21
CA ILE A 23 -9.82 0.63 3.15
C ILE A 23 -8.79 1.52 3.82
N GLN A 24 -8.98 2.83 3.71
CA GLN A 24 -8.06 3.84 4.20
C GLN A 24 -8.82 5.08 4.68
N GLN A 25 -8.12 6.02 5.27
CA GLN A 25 -8.75 7.23 5.82
C GLN A 25 -9.55 8.01 4.77
N TYR A 26 -8.97 8.22 3.58
CA TYR A 26 -9.59 8.94 2.47
C TYR A 26 -9.64 8.09 1.21
N ASP A 27 -10.65 8.31 0.38
CA ASP A 27 -10.69 7.73 -0.97
C ASP A 27 -9.80 8.57 -1.90
N PRO A 28 -8.69 8.02 -2.41
CA PRO A 28 -7.80 8.76 -3.30
C PRO A 28 -8.47 9.13 -4.63
N SER A 29 -9.57 8.49 -4.99
CA SER A 29 -10.31 8.78 -6.22
C SER A 29 -11.06 10.12 -6.17
N VAL A 30 -11.37 10.62 -4.98
CA VAL A 30 -12.12 11.87 -4.77
C VAL A 30 -11.20 13.10 -4.91
N GLN A 31 -9.92 12.97 -4.62
CA GLN A 31 -8.97 14.09 -4.65
C GLN A 31 -8.56 14.55 -6.07
N ILE A 32 -8.86 13.79 -7.11
CA ILE A 32 -8.37 14.03 -8.49
C ILE A 32 -9.29 14.96 -9.31
N GLY A 33 -10.27 15.61 -8.73
CA GLY A 33 -11.28 16.30 -9.53
C GLY A 33 -11.65 17.72 -9.16
N LYS A 34 -11.19 18.30 -8.07
CA LYS A 34 -11.76 19.58 -7.61
C LYS A 34 -10.73 20.57 -7.12
N GLY A 35 -10.15 21.31 -8.07
CA GLY A 35 -9.46 22.56 -7.81
C GLY A 35 -10.45 23.72 -7.61
N ASN A 36 -11.40 23.63 -6.70
CA ASN A 36 -12.24 24.76 -6.34
C ASN A 36 -12.05 25.10 -4.85
N ARG A 37 -11.37 26.21 -4.59
CA ARG A 37 -10.97 26.72 -3.26
C ARG A 37 -12.12 27.00 -2.30
N ASN A 38 -13.38 26.87 -2.73
CA ASN A 38 -14.57 27.21 -1.96
C ASN A 38 -15.46 26.03 -1.56
N GLN A 39 -14.99 24.77 -1.69
CA GLN A 39 -15.75 23.66 -1.13
C GLN A 39 -15.43 23.49 0.36
N ARG A 40 -16.50 23.48 1.18
CA ARG A 40 -16.52 23.15 2.60
C ARG A 40 -15.45 22.11 2.90
N ARG A 41 -14.66 22.33 3.97
CA ARG A 41 -13.78 21.30 4.56
C ARG A 41 -14.59 20.01 4.63
N GLU A 42 -14.21 19.05 3.80
CA GLU A 42 -14.72 17.68 3.94
C GLU A 42 -14.45 17.29 5.39
N VAL A 43 -15.44 16.67 6.02
CA VAL A 43 -15.31 16.17 7.40
C VAL A 43 -14.02 15.38 7.46
N ASP A 44 -13.08 15.80 8.29
CA ASP A 44 -11.80 15.11 8.45
C ASP A 44 -12.11 13.69 8.95
N ASN A 45 -11.92 12.71 8.07
CA ASN A 45 -12.07 11.33 8.45
C ASN A 45 -11.01 10.98 9.50
N PRO A 46 -11.38 10.34 10.61
CA PRO A 46 -10.40 9.90 11.58
C PRO A 46 -9.45 8.85 10.99
N ILE A 47 -8.23 8.83 11.45
CA ILE A 47 -7.25 7.78 11.10
C ILE A 47 -7.82 6.40 11.41
N ILE A 48 -7.35 5.38 10.71
CA ILE A 48 -7.64 4.00 11.07
C ILE A 48 -6.61 3.57 12.10
N THR A 49 -7.07 3.27 13.31
CA THR A 49 -6.21 2.80 14.39
C THR A 49 -5.87 1.32 14.23
N TYR A 50 -4.79 0.86 14.89
CA TYR A 50 -4.43 -0.56 14.87
C TYR A 50 -5.53 -1.46 15.43
N ASN A 51 -6.21 -1.03 16.50
CA ASN A 51 -7.28 -1.80 17.10
C ASN A 51 -8.48 -1.95 16.15
N GLU A 52 -8.82 -0.90 15.40
CA GLU A 52 -9.86 -0.96 14.37
C GLU A 52 -9.44 -1.89 13.23
N ALA A 53 -8.19 -1.79 12.75
CA ALA A 53 -7.68 -2.64 11.69
C ALA A 53 -7.67 -4.13 12.11
N LYS A 54 -7.22 -4.42 13.33
CA LYS A 54 -7.23 -5.77 13.90
C LYS A 54 -8.65 -6.31 14.07
N ALA A 55 -9.55 -5.51 14.65
CA ALA A 55 -10.96 -5.88 14.81
C ALA A 55 -11.66 -6.09 13.45
N PHE A 56 -11.28 -5.34 12.43
CA PHE A 56 -11.77 -5.58 11.08
C PHE A 56 -11.28 -6.93 10.55
N LYS A 57 -9.97 -7.23 10.62
CA LYS A 57 -9.38 -8.50 10.15
C LYS A 57 -10.01 -9.71 10.83
N GLU A 58 -10.33 -9.61 12.12
CA GLU A 58 -10.99 -10.68 12.89
C GLU A 58 -12.47 -10.87 12.51
N LYS A 59 -13.20 -9.77 12.24
CA LYS A 59 -14.65 -9.80 12.00
C LYS A 59 -15.04 -9.94 10.53
N PHE A 60 -14.13 -9.60 9.62
CA PHE A 60 -14.35 -9.71 8.20
C PHE A 60 -14.13 -11.15 7.75
N GLN A 61 -15.23 -11.87 7.58
CA GLN A 61 -15.22 -13.25 7.11
C GLN A 61 -15.95 -13.29 5.77
N PHE A 62 -15.19 -13.33 4.68
CA PHE A 62 -15.71 -13.45 3.33
C PHE A 62 -15.05 -14.64 2.64
N PRO A 63 -15.82 -15.50 1.95
CA PRO A 63 -15.26 -16.67 1.27
C PRO A 63 -14.16 -16.25 0.29
N THR A 64 -13.03 -16.95 0.32
CA THR A 64 -11.88 -16.71 -0.56
C THR A 64 -11.25 -15.31 -0.49
N ALA A 65 -11.52 -14.53 0.56
CA ALA A 65 -10.88 -13.23 0.75
C ALA A 65 -9.78 -13.31 1.80
N ASN A 66 -8.67 -12.65 1.49
CA ASN A 66 -7.56 -12.42 2.41
C ASN A 66 -7.46 -10.95 2.75
N SER A 67 -7.43 -10.63 4.04
CA SER A 67 -7.21 -9.26 4.50
C SER A 67 -5.80 -9.07 5.03
N SER A 68 -5.20 -7.91 4.77
CA SER A 68 -3.90 -7.51 5.28
C SER A 68 -3.94 -6.14 5.90
N ILE A 69 -3.03 -5.92 6.86
CA ILE A 69 -2.86 -4.65 7.56
C ILE A 69 -1.45 -4.14 7.26
N SER A 70 -1.35 -2.87 6.92
CA SER A 70 -0.07 -2.21 6.69
C SER A 70 -0.09 -0.76 7.17
N PHE A 71 1.08 -0.20 7.38
CA PHE A 71 1.25 1.24 7.57
C PHE A 71 2.65 1.68 7.14
N THR A 72 2.78 2.93 6.74
CA THR A 72 4.08 3.55 6.48
C THR A 72 4.65 4.06 7.78
N ALA A 73 5.76 3.45 8.22
CA ALA A 73 6.42 3.83 9.45
C ALA A 73 7.22 5.13 9.29
N THR A 74 7.90 5.29 8.15
CA THR A 74 8.61 6.51 7.74
C THR A 74 8.91 6.44 6.24
N SER A 75 9.06 7.61 5.62
CA SER A 75 9.52 7.73 4.22
C SER A 75 10.91 8.34 4.11
N ALA A 76 11.61 8.49 5.24
CA ALA A 76 12.93 9.13 5.32
C ALA A 76 13.84 8.36 6.29
N ALA A 77 14.04 7.07 6.04
CA ALA A 77 14.94 6.25 6.84
C ALA A 77 16.32 6.12 6.20
N GLU A 78 17.35 6.10 7.06
CA GLU A 78 18.69 5.66 6.71
C GLU A 78 18.84 4.18 7.08
N VAL A 79 19.32 3.38 6.15
CA VAL A 79 19.63 1.95 6.36
C VAL A 79 21.14 1.76 6.30
N LYS A 80 21.67 1.01 7.26
CA LYS A 80 23.12 0.74 7.35
C LYS A 80 23.42 -0.74 7.16
N PHE A 81 24.47 -1.01 6.42
CA PHE A 81 25.05 -2.33 6.28
C PHE A 81 26.57 -2.24 6.43
N GLU A 82 27.12 -2.85 7.45
CA GLU A 82 28.54 -2.73 7.82
C GLU A 82 28.97 -1.26 7.90
N ASN A 83 29.90 -0.83 7.06
CA ASN A 83 30.42 0.54 6.98
C ASN A 83 29.68 1.40 5.92
N LYS A 84 28.72 0.82 5.18
CA LYS A 84 27.94 1.53 4.16
C LYS A 84 26.60 1.98 4.73
N LYS A 85 26.09 3.09 4.20
CA LYS A 85 24.75 3.60 4.53
C LYS A 85 24.05 4.12 3.28
N THR A 86 22.71 4.11 3.30
CA THR A 86 21.89 4.73 2.26
C THR A 86 21.67 6.21 2.54
N ASP A 87 21.19 6.94 1.54
CA ASP A 87 20.57 8.24 1.75
C ASP A 87 19.28 8.08 2.59
N PRO A 88 18.83 9.15 3.29
CA PRO A 88 17.64 9.11 4.14
C PRO A 88 16.33 9.23 3.32
N ASP A 89 16.18 8.42 2.30
CA ASP A 89 15.04 8.39 1.37
C ASP A 89 14.30 7.03 1.36
N ILE A 90 14.73 6.12 2.24
CA ILE A 90 14.15 4.78 2.32
C ILE A 90 12.81 4.82 3.02
N THR A 91 11.80 4.24 2.35
CA THR A 91 10.48 4.04 2.95
C THR A 91 10.42 2.71 3.71
N ILE A 92 10.10 2.80 5.00
CA ILE A 92 9.88 1.62 5.85
C ILE A 92 8.38 1.39 6.01
N LEU A 93 7.94 0.17 5.69
CA LEU A 93 6.56 -0.27 5.86
C LEU A 93 6.47 -1.37 6.91
N GLY A 94 5.52 -1.22 7.82
CA GLY A 94 5.10 -2.30 8.71
C GLY A 94 3.96 -3.08 8.06
N VAL A 95 4.15 -4.38 7.87
CA VAL A 95 3.21 -5.23 7.12
C VAL A 95 2.92 -6.55 7.84
N ASP A 96 1.79 -7.16 7.53
CA ASP A 96 1.46 -8.52 7.97
C ASP A 96 1.80 -9.58 6.89
N GLU A 97 1.48 -10.83 7.18
CA GLU A 97 1.80 -11.99 6.33
C GLU A 97 1.10 -11.98 4.96
N ASN A 98 -0.10 -11.39 4.88
CA ASN A 98 -0.91 -11.37 3.66
C ASN A 98 -0.59 -10.19 2.74
N PHE A 99 0.21 -9.23 3.21
CA PHE A 99 0.47 -7.98 2.49
C PHE A 99 1.03 -8.20 1.10
N PHE A 100 2.04 -9.06 0.94
CA PHE A 100 2.70 -9.28 -0.34
C PHE A 100 1.75 -9.89 -1.36
N ALA A 101 0.96 -10.88 -0.95
CA ALA A 101 -0.05 -11.51 -1.81
C ALA A 101 -1.11 -10.48 -2.25
N ASN A 102 -1.62 -9.68 -1.31
CA ASN A 102 -2.65 -8.68 -1.60
C ASN A 102 -2.14 -7.53 -2.47
N SER A 103 -0.86 -7.18 -2.33
CA SER A 103 -0.22 -6.13 -3.14
C SER A 103 0.31 -6.63 -4.49
N GLY A 104 0.29 -7.94 -4.74
CA GLY A 104 0.85 -8.52 -5.96
C GLY A 104 2.38 -8.44 -6.04
N LEU A 105 3.04 -8.20 -4.90
CA LEU A 105 4.49 -8.11 -4.81
C LEU A 105 5.12 -9.50 -4.77
N GLU A 106 6.03 -9.77 -5.70
CA GLU A 106 6.75 -11.04 -5.81
C GLU A 106 8.17 -10.90 -5.28
N THR A 107 8.67 -11.95 -4.62
CA THR A 107 10.07 -12.06 -4.22
C THR A 107 10.88 -12.79 -5.29
N THR A 108 12.00 -12.20 -5.74
CA THR A 108 12.96 -12.84 -6.66
C THR A 108 13.95 -13.73 -5.94
N LYS A 109 14.31 -13.35 -4.71
CA LYS A 109 15.25 -14.12 -3.88
C LYS A 109 14.68 -14.26 -2.47
N GLY A 110 14.86 -15.44 -1.87
CA GLY A 110 14.38 -15.70 -0.52
C GLY A 110 12.88 -15.93 -0.45
N ARG A 111 12.24 -15.36 0.57
CA ARG A 111 10.82 -15.54 0.86
C ARG A 111 10.18 -14.28 1.44
N SER A 112 8.86 -14.20 1.37
CA SER A 112 8.04 -13.22 2.09
C SER A 112 7.86 -13.61 3.57
N PHE A 113 7.16 -12.78 4.35
CA PHE A 113 6.80 -13.11 5.73
C PHE A 113 5.79 -14.24 5.80
N THR A 114 5.96 -15.05 6.84
CA THR A 114 5.00 -16.07 7.25
C THR A 114 4.28 -15.60 8.51
N SER A 115 3.17 -16.26 8.86
CA SER A 115 2.48 -16.02 10.13
C SER A 115 3.40 -16.23 11.35
N PHE A 116 4.40 -17.12 11.22
CA PHE A 116 5.40 -17.33 12.26
C PHE A 116 6.25 -16.07 12.49
N ASP A 117 6.73 -15.44 11.41
CA ASP A 117 7.55 -14.22 11.51
C ASP A 117 6.80 -13.06 12.16
N ILE A 118 5.50 -12.92 11.83
CA ILE A 118 4.64 -11.87 12.37
C ILE A 118 4.31 -12.12 13.85
N ASN A 119 3.90 -13.35 14.19
CA ASN A 119 3.45 -13.70 15.55
C ASN A 119 4.60 -13.71 16.56
N ASN A 120 5.81 -14.09 16.11
CA ASN A 120 6.99 -14.12 16.98
C ASN A 120 7.79 -12.82 16.98
N ASN A 121 7.30 -11.77 16.31
CA ASN A 121 7.98 -10.48 16.23
C ASN A 121 9.44 -10.61 15.78
N THR A 122 9.70 -11.43 14.76
CA THR A 122 11.07 -11.67 14.30
C THR A 122 11.67 -10.40 13.72
N TYR A 123 12.91 -10.10 14.05
CA TYR A 123 13.66 -9.00 13.44
C TYR A 123 14.17 -9.41 12.07
N SER A 124 13.23 -9.61 11.15
CA SER A 124 13.47 -9.94 9.75
C SER A 124 12.93 -8.84 8.85
N CYS A 125 13.49 -8.70 7.66
CA CYS A 125 13.03 -7.74 6.68
C CYS A 125 13.05 -8.32 5.26
N VAL A 126 12.16 -7.77 4.42
CA VAL A 126 12.17 -7.94 2.97
C VAL A 126 12.54 -6.58 2.37
N VAL A 127 13.46 -6.57 1.43
CA VAL A 127 13.98 -5.34 0.81
C VAL A 127 13.60 -5.26 -0.66
N GLY A 128 13.47 -4.05 -1.18
CA GLY A 128 13.26 -3.82 -2.61
C GLY A 128 14.51 -4.11 -3.43
N SER A 129 14.37 -4.19 -4.74
CA SER A 129 15.46 -4.60 -5.67
C SER A 129 16.64 -3.65 -5.68
N ASP A 130 16.44 -2.36 -5.43
CA ASP A 130 17.51 -1.36 -5.44
C ASP A 130 18.55 -1.58 -4.34
N PHE A 131 18.18 -2.26 -3.24
CA PHE A 131 19.14 -2.64 -2.19
C PHE A 131 20.20 -3.61 -2.70
N GLU A 132 19.83 -4.51 -3.61
CA GLU A 132 20.76 -5.45 -4.22
C GLU A 132 21.73 -4.75 -5.17
N LYS A 133 21.24 -3.74 -5.91
CA LYS A 133 22.05 -2.94 -6.84
C LYS A 133 22.93 -1.90 -6.13
N GLY A 134 22.52 -1.45 -4.95
CA GLY A 134 23.15 -0.39 -4.16
C GLY A 134 23.89 -0.91 -2.94
N LEU A 135 23.23 -0.84 -1.77
CA LEU A 135 23.86 -1.10 -0.45
C LEU A 135 24.47 -2.52 -0.34
N LEU A 136 23.86 -3.53 -0.95
CA LEU A 136 24.24 -4.95 -0.89
C LEU A 136 24.88 -5.47 -2.19
N LYS A 137 25.33 -4.58 -3.08
CA LYS A 137 25.76 -4.87 -4.45
C LYS A 137 26.72 -6.05 -4.59
N ASP A 138 27.69 -6.20 -3.71
CA ASP A 138 28.77 -7.19 -3.85
C ASP A 138 28.52 -8.47 -3.03
N THR A 139 27.30 -8.65 -2.52
CA THR A 139 27.00 -9.76 -1.61
C THR A 139 25.63 -10.36 -1.91
N ASN A 140 25.45 -11.66 -1.56
CA ASN A 140 24.10 -12.21 -1.55
C ASN A 140 23.30 -11.54 -0.42
N PRO A 141 22.21 -10.82 -0.72
CA PRO A 141 21.41 -10.11 0.29
C PRO A 141 20.81 -11.02 1.35
N ILE A 142 20.46 -12.25 0.99
CA ILE A 142 19.74 -13.18 1.88
C ILE A 142 20.62 -13.59 3.06
N GLY A 143 20.09 -13.45 4.27
CA GLY A 143 20.78 -13.76 5.51
C GLY A 143 21.67 -12.64 6.05
N LYS A 144 21.92 -11.58 5.27
CA LYS A 144 22.66 -10.40 5.75
C LYS A 144 21.85 -9.62 6.78
N VAL A 145 22.56 -8.89 7.62
CA VAL A 145 21.94 -8.10 8.69
C VAL A 145 22.13 -6.63 8.39
N ILE A 146 21.01 -5.93 8.21
CA ILE A 146 20.98 -4.47 8.04
C ILE A 146 20.52 -3.81 9.34
N SER A 147 20.89 -2.56 9.54
CA SER A 147 20.49 -1.77 10.71
C SER A 147 19.55 -0.64 10.30
N ILE A 148 18.40 -0.54 10.98
CA ILE A 148 17.41 0.50 10.80
C ILE A 148 17.15 1.12 12.17
N ARG A 149 17.44 2.42 12.35
CA ARG A 149 17.35 3.12 13.63
C ARG A 149 18.06 2.41 14.79
N GLY A 150 19.18 1.73 14.50
CA GLY A 150 19.94 0.98 15.51
C GLY A 150 19.46 -0.46 15.75
N ALA A 151 18.29 -0.83 15.31
CA ALA A 151 17.80 -2.22 15.36
C ALA A 151 18.35 -3.03 14.19
N LYS A 152 18.74 -4.28 14.46
CA LYS A 152 19.34 -5.20 13.48
C LYS A 152 18.27 -6.10 12.88
N PHE A 153 18.15 -6.11 11.55
CA PHE A 153 17.18 -6.91 10.79
C PHE A 153 17.89 -7.87 9.85
N LYS A 154 17.52 -9.14 9.88
CA LYS A 154 17.99 -10.14 8.94
C LYS A 154 17.19 -10.06 7.65
N VAL A 155 17.84 -9.89 6.51
CA VAL A 155 17.20 -9.90 5.18
C VAL A 155 16.78 -11.34 4.86
N ILE A 156 15.49 -11.56 4.65
CA ILE A 156 14.90 -12.86 4.31
C ILE A 156 14.39 -12.93 2.87
N GLY A 157 14.18 -11.81 2.22
CA GLY A 157 13.70 -11.74 0.85
C GLY A 157 14.11 -10.45 0.16
N VAL A 158 14.20 -10.52 -1.18
CA VAL A 158 14.38 -9.39 -2.08
C VAL A 158 13.22 -9.39 -3.07
N LEU A 159 12.57 -8.23 -3.23
CA LEU A 159 11.47 -8.10 -4.16
C LEU A 159 11.94 -8.05 -5.61
N LYS A 160 11.06 -8.45 -6.50
CA LYS A 160 11.20 -8.22 -7.93
C LYS A 160 11.19 -6.73 -8.22
N GLU A 161 11.99 -6.33 -9.20
CA GLU A 161 12.03 -4.95 -9.66
C GLU A 161 10.68 -4.53 -10.26
N GLU A 162 10.09 -3.48 -9.70
CA GLU A 162 8.87 -2.89 -10.23
C GLU A 162 9.14 -1.66 -11.12
N GLY A 163 10.36 -1.16 -11.08
CA GLY A 163 10.82 0.01 -11.82
C GLY A 163 10.49 1.33 -11.11
N SER A 164 11.29 2.34 -11.39
CA SER A 164 11.05 3.70 -10.91
C SER A 164 10.22 4.48 -11.92
N THR A 165 9.08 4.96 -11.49
CA THR A 165 8.31 5.92 -12.26
C THR A 165 8.51 7.31 -11.65
N PHE A 166 9.23 8.20 -12.35
CA PHE A 166 9.46 9.60 -11.95
C PHE A 166 10.02 9.86 -10.55
N GLY A 167 11.22 9.33 -10.27
CA GLY A 167 12.01 9.75 -9.10
C GLY A 167 11.58 9.18 -7.75
N ASN A 168 10.45 8.50 -7.66
CA ASN A 168 10.06 7.68 -6.52
C ASN A 168 10.27 6.22 -6.88
N SER A 169 11.40 5.66 -6.48
CA SER A 169 11.65 4.24 -6.67
C SER A 169 10.74 3.44 -5.75
N GLN A 170 9.87 2.62 -6.36
CA GLN A 170 9.10 1.61 -5.64
C GLN A 170 10.05 0.55 -5.04
N ASP A 171 11.27 0.51 -5.56
CA ASP A 171 12.31 -0.46 -5.26
C ASP A 171 13.19 -0.04 -4.06
N LEU A 172 13.06 1.22 -3.56
CA LEU A 172 13.72 1.74 -2.35
C LEU A 172 12.83 1.59 -1.11
N ARG A 173 12.33 0.39 -0.86
CA ARG A 173 11.46 0.10 0.29
C ARG A 173 12.01 -1.02 1.14
N VAL A 174 11.76 -0.93 2.44
CA VAL A 174 12.01 -2.03 3.38
C VAL A 174 10.72 -2.37 4.09
N PHE A 175 10.40 -3.64 4.10
CA PHE A 175 9.24 -4.20 4.76
C PHE A 175 9.71 -4.91 6.03
N ILE A 176 9.02 -4.66 7.13
CA ILE A 176 9.30 -5.30 8.43
C ILE A 176 7.98 -5.76 9.06
N PRO A 177 7.99 -6.76 9.95
CA PRO A 177 6.79 -7.22 10.65
C PRO A 177 6.08 -6.08 11.36
N ILE A 178 4.76 -6.01 11.21
CA ILE A 178 3.95 -4.88 11.68
C ILE A 178 4.13 -4.56 13.16
N GLN A 179 4.28 -5.59 14.02
CA GLN A 179 4.45 -5.38 15.46
C GLN A 179 5.82 -4.79 15.78
N VAL A 180 6.87 -5.25 15.08
CA VAL A 180 8.23 -4.71 15.22
C VAL A 180 8.26 -3.26 14.72
N ALA A 181 7.60 -2.99 13.58
CA ALA A 181 7.48 -1.62 13.07
C ALA A 181 6.81 -0.69 14.10
N ARG A 182 5.73 -1.13 14.73
CA ARG A 182 5.01 -0.35 15.75
C ARG A 182 5.84 -0.07 17.00
N SER A 183 6.70 -1.00 17.41
CA SER A 183 7.57 -0.81 18.58
C SER A 183 8.73 0.15 18.31
N LEU A 184 9.24 0.17 17.07
CA LEU A 184 10.37 1.03 16.68
C LEU A 184 9.95 2.44 16.24
N PHE A 185 8.76 2.56 15.66
CA PHE A 185 8.22 3.81 15.10
C PHE A 185 6.94 4.21 15.83
N THR A 186 7.12 4.67 17.05
CA THR A 186 6.02 5.20 17.86
C THR A 186 5.70 6.61 17.43
N ALA A 187 4.56 6.79 16.75
CA ALA A 187 4.00 8.09 16.44
C ALA A 187 2.58 8.17 17.02
N PRO A 188 2.13 9.34 17.50
CA PRO A 188 0.81 9.49 18.13
C PRO A 188 -0.35 9.25 17.15
N SER A 189 -0.11 9.36 15.85
CA SER A 189 -1.14 9.31 14.80
C SER A 189 -0.74 8.40 13.63
N ILE A 190 -0.45 7.12 13.93
CA ILE A 190 -0.20 6.15 12.86
C ILE A 190 -1.53 5.81 12.20
N ASN A 191 -1.59 6.04 10.89
CA ASN A 191 -2.74 5.68 10.07
C ASN A 191 -2.49 4.33 9.40
N TYR A 192 -3.35 3.35 9.69
CA TYR A 192 -3.26 2.01 9.10
C TYR A 192 -4.11 1.92 7.84
N ALA A 193 -3.65 1.13 6.89
CA ALA A 193 -4.38 0.76 5.70
C ALA A 193 -4.73 -0.73 5.76
N LEU A 194 -5.93 -1.06 5.31
CA LEU A 194 -6.39 -2.44 5.15
C LEU A 194 -6.45 -2.74 3.65
N SER A 195 -5.87 -3.84 3.23
CA SER A 195 -6.02 -4.35 1.86
C SER A 195 -6.74 -5.68 1.89
N VAL A 196 -7.71 -5.84 1.03
CA VAL A 196 -8.49 -7.07 0.90
C VAL A 196 -8.40 -7.56 -0.53
N MET A 197 -7.92 -8.79 -0.71
CA MET A 197 -7.89 -9.49 -1.98
C MET A 197 -8.99 -10.54 -2.02
N VAL A 198 -9.72 -10.62 -3.12
CA VAL A 198 -10.81 -11.58 -3.34
C VAL A 198 -10.41 -12.54 -4.45
N GLY A 199 -10.70 -13.83 -4.27
CA GLY A 199 -10.31 -14.86 -5.23
C GLY A 199 -10.94 -14.73 -6.62
N LYS A 200 -12.12 -14.08 -6.73
CA LYS A 200 -12.83 -13.88 -8.00
C LYS A 200 -13.31 -12.45 -8.14
N SER A 201 -13.08 -11.85 -9.31
CA SER A 201 -13.52 -10.49 -9.62
C SER A 201 -15.05 -10.29 -9.49
N SER A 202 -15.83 -11.32 -9.84
CA SER A 202 -17.30 -11.27 -9.73
C SER A 202 -17.82 -11.13 -8.30
N MET A 203 -16.99 -11.43 -7.29
CA MET A 203 -17.36 -11.32 -5.88
C MET A 203 -16.89 -10.02 -5.25
N LEU A 204 -16.19 -9.16 -6.01
CA LEU A 204 -15.56 -7.94 -5.50
C LEU A 204 -16.59 -6.97 -4.92
N ASP A 205 -17.72 -6.77 -5.60
CA ASP A 205 -18.79 -5.86 -5.14
C ASP A 205 -19.38 -6.33 -3.81
N GLN A 206 -19.70 -7.61 -3.70
CA GLN A 206 -20.24 -8.20 -2.48
C GLN A 206 -19.22 -8.11 -1.32
N ALA A 207 -17.94 -8.33 -1.61
CA ALA A 207 -16.87 -8.21 -0.62
C ALA A 207 -16.70 -6.76 -0.14
N VAL A 208 -16.80 -5.78 -1.03
CA VAL A 208 -16.76 -4.35 -0.69
C VAL A 208 -17.94 -3.96 0.19
N ASP A 209 -19.15 -4.41 -0.13
CA ASP A 209 -20.36 -4.14 0.68
C ASP A 209 -20.23 -4.75 2.08
N GLN A 210 -19.78 -6.00 2.16
CA GLN A 210 -19.56 -6.65 3.45
C GLN A 210 -18.43 -5.99 4.25
N ALA A 211 -17.35 -5.58 3.60
CA ALA A 211 -16.25 -4.87 4.23
C ALA A 211 -16.70 -3.50 4.76
N THR A 212 -17.52 -2.77 3.97
CA THR A 212 -18.12 -1.51 4.39
C THR A 212 -18.95 -1.71 5.66
N ASN A 213 -19.84 -2.69 5.67
CA ASN A 213 -20.67 -3.00 6.83
C ASN A 213 -19.85 -3.43 8.05
N THR A 214 -18.78 -4.19 7.83
CA THR A 214 -17.88 -4.63 8.89
C THR A 214 -17.13 -3.43 9.48
N MET A 215 -16.58 -2.53 8.66
CA MET A 215 -15.87 -1.35 9.13
C MET A 215 -16.81 -0.37 9.85
N ARG A 216 -18.05 -0.19 9.37
CA ARG A 216 -19.09 0.59 10.07
C ARG A 216 -19.38 0.02 11.47
N ARG A 217 -19.48 -1.31 11.60
CA ARG A 217 -19.68 -1.97 12.91
C ARG A 217 -18.45 -1.80 13.82
N VAL A 218 -17.25 -1.93 13.28
CA VAL A 218 -16.00 -1.70 14.05
C VAL A 218 -15.96 -0.27 14.59
N ARG A 219 -16.31 0.72 13.76
CA ARG A 219 -16.37 2.15 14.13
C ARG A 219 -17.66 2.56 14.85
N LYS A 220 -18.58 1.62 15.07
CA LYS A 220 -19.89 1.88 15.72
C LYS A 220 -20.65 3.05 15.08
N LEU A 221 -20.62 3.14 13.75
CA LEU A 221 -21.30 4.18 13.01
C LEU A 221 -22.81 3.94 13.01
N SER A 222 -23.58 5.00 13.30
CA SER A 222 -25.03 4.97 13.17
C SER A 222 -25.45 4.74 11.70
N PRO A 223 -26.56 4.04 11.41
CA PRO A 223 -27.04 3.82 10.05
C PRO A 223 -27.20 5.08 9.21
N ILE A 224 -27.57 6.20 9.84
CA ILE A 224 -27.82 7.49 9.17
C ILE A 224 -26.50 8.22 8.83
N LYS A 225 -25.41 7.94 9.53
CA LYS A 225 -24.12 8.62 9.28
C LYS A 225 -23.45 8.08 8.02
N THR A 226 -22.87 8.98 7.23
CA THR A 226 -22.00 8.63 6.11
C THR A 226 -20.76 7.88 6.57
N ASN A 227 -20.11 7.15 5.68
CA ASN A 227 -18.84 6.50 5.99
C ASN A 227 -17.77 7.57 6.28
N ASN A 228 -16.99 7.33 7.33
CA ASN A 228 -15.83 8.15 7.71
C ASN A 228 -14.51 7.46 7.38
N PHE A 229 -14.50 6.69 6.30
CA PHE A 229 -13.35 6.02 5.71
C PHE A 229 -13.57 5.92 4.20
N GLY A 230 -12.46 5.81 3.45
CA GLY A 230 -12.49 5.63 2.01
C GLY A 230 -12.29 4.17 1.61
N ILE A 231 -12.90 3.76 0.51
CA ILE A 231 -12.65 2.47 -0.13
C ILE A 231 -12.20 2.72 -1.56
N SER A 232 -11.02 2.22 -1.88
CA SER A 232 -10.39 2.33 -3.18
C SER A 232 -10.27 0.95 -3.81
N ARG A 233 -10.79 0.79 -5.04
CA ARG A 233 -10.86 -0.49 -5.77
C ARG A 233 -9.88 -0.49 -6.93
N SER A 234 -9.22 -1.63 -7.17
CA SER A 234 -8.28 -1.79 -8.29
C SER A 234 -8.95 -1.65 -9.67
N ASP A 235 -10.16 -2.20 -9.84
CA ASP A 235 -10.90 -2.18 -11.11
C ASP A 235 -11.48 -0.80 -11.46
N SER A 236 -11.98 -0.05 -10.49
CA SER A 236 -12.57 1.28 -10.72
C SER A 236 -11.54 2.27 -11.28
N LEU A 237 -10.30 2.07 -10.95
CA LEU A 237 -9.19 2.91 -11.35
C LEU A 237 -8.75 2.59 -12.78
N ILE A 238 -8.65 1.32 -13.13
CA ILE A 238 -8.41 0.87 -14.50
C ILE A 238 -9.50 1.41 -15.42
N ASN A 239 -10.76 1.31 -15.02
CA ASN A 239 -11.90 1.81 -15.81
C ASN A 239 -11.88 3.34 -15.96
N LYS A 240 -11.48 4.10 -14.94
CA LYS A 240 -11.32 5.57 -15.04
C LYS A 240 -10.19 5.96 -16.01
N ILE A 241 -9.08 5.24 -16.01
CA ILE A 241 -7.96 5.47 -16.94
C ILE A 241 -8.40 5.16 -18.39
N LEU A 242 -9.07 4.03 -18.59
CA LEU A 242 -9.55 3.62 -19.91
C LEU A 242 -10.62 4.55 -20.46
N SER A 243 -11.53 5.05 -19.64
CA SER A 243 -12.56 6.02 -20.05
C SER A 243 -11.95 7.38 -20.44
N ARG A 244 -10.92 7.84 -19.70
CA ARG A 244 -10.18 9.05 -20.06
C ARG A 244 -9.41 8.90 -21.37
N LYS A 245 -8.77 7.75 -21.63
CA LYS A 245 -8.15 7.46 -22.92
C LYS A 245 -9.17 7.55 -24.06
N LYS A 246 -10.34 6.91 -23.92
CA LYS A 246 -11.40 6.99 -24.94
C LYS A 246 -11.83 8.44 -25.22
N ASN A 247 -12.00 9.25 -24.19
CA ASN A 247 -12.39 10.66 -24.36
C ASN A 247 -11.30 11.52 -25.01
N LEU A 248 -10.02 11.25 -24.71
CA LEU A 248 -8.88 11.93 -25.35
C LEU A 248 -8.74 11.53 -26.84
N PHE A 249 -8.98 10.27 -27.20
CA PHE A 249 -9.00 9.82 -28.58
C PHE A 249 -10.20 10.41 -29.34
N ALA A 250 -11.39 10.46 -28.74
CA ALA A 250 -12.56 11.08 -29.34
C ALA A 250 -12.36 12.59 -29.57
N CYS A 251 -11.71 13.28 -28.66
CA CYS A 251 -11.40 14.71 -28.82
C CYS A 251 -10.38 14.96 -29.95
N LYS A 252 -9.37 14.08 -30.10
CA LYS A 252 -8.40 14.17 -31.21
C LYS A 252 -9.02 13.91 -32.59
N ILE A 253 -9.98 12.96 -32.67
CA ILE A 253 -10.68 12.66 -33.92
C ILE A 253 -11.59 13.83 -34.34
N ASN A 254 -12.27 14.48 -33.38
CA ASN A 254 -13.10 15.66 -33.70
C ASN A 254 -12.30 16.87 -34.14
N ILE A 255 -11.05 17.04 -33.71
CA ILE A 255 -10.16 18.11 -34.17
C ILE A 255 -9.62 17.80 -35.58
N ALA A 256 -9.43 16.52 -35.93
CA ALA A 256 -8.96 16.11 -37.25
C ALA A 256 -10.04 16.13 -38.34
N ILE A 257 -11.32 16.26 -37.97
CA ILE A 257 -12.46 16.35 -38.91
C ILE A 257 -12.85 17.83 -39.18
N CYS A 258 -12.37 18.77 -38.34
CA CYS A 258 -12.64 20.21 -38.48
C CYS A 258 -11.49 20.98 -39.16
N VAL A 259 -10.52 20.33 -39.77
CA VAL A 259 -9.50 20.88 -40.68
C VAL A 259 -9.66 20.19 -42.04
#